data_2c44dcae7b4a210eebc8d067b374595e
#
_entry.id   2c44dcae7b4a210eebc8d067b374595e
#
_cell.length_a   1.000
_cell.length_b   1.000
_cell.length_c   1.000
_cell.angle_alpha   90.00
_cell.angle_beta   90.00
_cell.angle_gamma   90.00
#
_symmetry.space_group_name_H-M   'P 1'
#
loop_
_entity.id
_entity.type
_entity.pdbx_description
1 polymer ?
#
loop_
_entity_poly.entity_id
_entity_poly.type
_entity_poly.pdbx_seq_one_letter_code
_entity_poly.pdbx_strand_id
1 'polypeptide(L)'
;MTIEQRSTGDVVLLDLHGKLAAGDSVIKHTIDALVASGVKKIVLNFADVPYMDSVGLNALVRAHLTLGRVGGHLKLLGVPRHLAHILDVTKLMTVFDVYENEDTAIQSFDRASKV
;
A
#
# COMPACT_ATOMS: atom_id res chain seq x y z
N MET A 1 -5.03 14.04 -3.05
CA MET A 1 -5.43 12.65 -2.72
C MET A 1 -6.20 12.62 -1.42
N THR A 2 -7.22 11.79 -1.36
CA THR A 2 -7.93 11.50 -0.11
C THR A 2 -7.81 10.02 0.21
N ILE A 3 -7.91 9.69 1.50
CA ILE A 3 -7.78 8.31 1.96
C ILE A 3 -8.95 8.00 2.87
N GLU A 4 -9.65 6.89 2.57
CA GLU A 4 -10.67 6.34 3.46
C GLU A 4 -10.06 5.13 4.16
N GLN A 5 -10.17 5.11 5.49
CA GLN A 5 -9.61 4.04 6.28
C GLN A 5 -10.70 3.06 6.70
N ARG A 6 -10.44 1.77 6.46
CA ARG A 6 -11.27 0.66 6.93
C ARG A 6 -10.39 -0.32 7.67
N SER A 7 -10.97 -1.20 8.46
CA SER A 7 -10.21 -2.26 9.11
C SER A 7 -11.01 -3.55 9.20
N THR A 8 -10.28 -4.66 9.12
CA THR A 8 -10.81 -6.01 9.27
C THR A 8 -9.84 -6.77 10.17
N GLY A 9 -10.27 -7.05 11.41
CA GLY A 9 -9.35 -7.60 12.40
C GLY A 9 -8.21 -6.62 12.66
N ASP A 10 -6.98 -7.09 12.55
CA ASP A 10 -5.77 -6.27 12.71
C ASP A 10 -5.22 -5.72 11.39
N VAL A 11 -5.93 -5.91 10.28
CA VAL A 11 -5.56 -5.40 8.96
C VAL A 11 -6.25 -4.07 8.73
N VAL A 12 -5.47 -3.03 8.39
CA VAL A 12 -6.00 -1.73 8.01
C VAL A 12 -5.98 -1.61 6.50
N LEU A 13 -7.13 -1.22 5.92
CA LEU A 13 -7.24 -0.98 4.48
C LEU A 13 -7.34 0.53 4.26
N LEU A 14 -6.53 1.02 3.34
CA LEU A 14 -6.53 2.43 2.94
C LEU A 14 -7.01 2.52 1.49
N ASP A 15 -8.24 3.02 1.31
CA ASP A 15 -8.78 3.26 -0.03
C ASP A 15 -8.29 4.62 -0.50
N LEU A 16 -7.41 4.61 -1.49
CA LEU A 16 -6.80 5.82 -2.03
C LEU A 16 -7.66 6.40 -3.15
N HIS A 17 -7.89 7.71 -3.12
CA HIS A 17 -8.66 8.40 -4.15
C HIS A 17 -7.88 9.59 -4.67
N GLY A 18 -7.62 9.60 -5.97
CA GLY A 18 -6.95 10.71 -6.63
C GLY A 18 -5.50 10.40 -7.01
N LYS A 19 -4.80 11.42 -7.48
CA LYS A 19 -3.44 11.29 -7.99
C LYS A 19 -2.44 11.10 -6.87
N LEU A 20 -1.50 10.20 -7.07
CA LEU A 20 -0.35 10.00 -6.20
C LEU A 20 0.86 10.66 -6.84
N ALA A 21 1.12 11.91 -6.49
CA ALA A 21 2.06 12.78 -7.21
C ALA A 21 2.81 13.72 -6.27
N ALA A 22 3.72 14.49 -6.85
CA ALA A 22 4.52 15.48 -6.15
C ALA A 22 3.63 16.46 -5.34
N GLY A 23 4.09 16.81 -4.14
CA GLY A 23 3.37 17.72 -3.25
C GLY A 23 2.34 17.06 -2.35
N ASP A 24 2.08 15.78 -2.54
CA ASP A 24 1.13 15.04 -1.73
C ASP A 24 1.85 14.17 -0.70
N SER A 25 1.69 14.51 0.58
CA SER A 25 2.33 13.80 1.69
C SER A 25 1.33 12.98 2.53
N VAL A 26 0.10 12.84 2.05
CA VAL A 26 -0.98 12.17 2.82
C VAL A 26 -0.62 10.73 3.14
N ILE A 27 -0.09 9.98 2.17
CA ILE A 27 0.31 8.58 2.40
C ILE A 27 1.37 8.49 3.49
N LYS A 28 2.41 9.32 3.41
CA LYS A 28 3.48 9.31 4.41
C LYS A 28 2.92 9.56 5.81
N HIS A 29 2.14 10.60 5.97
CA HIS A 29 1.56 10.97 7.28
C HIS A 29 0.64 9.88 7.81
N THR A 30 -0.19 9.30 6.95
CA THR A 30 -1.12 8.23 7.34
C THR A 30 -0.36 6.98 7.78
N ILE A 31 0.62 6.54 7.00
CA ILE A 31 1.43 5.36 7.34
C ILE A 31 2.21 5.59 8.64
N ASP A 32 2.85 6.74 8.80
CA ASP A 32 3.61 7.05 9.99
C ASP A 32 2.72 7.02 11.24
N ALA A 33 1.52 7.60 11.16
CA ALA A 33 0.56 7.60 12.27
C ALA A 33 0.08 6.19 12.63
N LEU A 34 -0.21 5.36 11.62
CA LEU A 34 -0.64 3.98 11.86
C LEU A 34 0.46 3.13 12.48
N VAL A 35 1.68 3.25 11.99
CA VAL A 35 2.84 2.54 12.54
C VAL A 35 3.08 2.97 13.98
N ALA A 36 2.97 4.27 14.28
CA ALA A 36 3.12 4.78 15.64
C ALA A 36 2.06 4.23 16.59
N SER A 37 0.87 3.91 16.08
CA SER A 37 -0.21 3.32 16.88
C SER A 37 -0.14 1.78 16.98
N GLY A 38 0.88 1.16 16.37
CA GLY A 38 1.10 -0.29 16.46
C GLY A 38 0.53 -1.10 15.30
N VAL A 39 0.03 -0.47 14.25
CA VAL A 39 -0.48 -1.17 13.08
C VAL A 39 0.69 -1.74 12.27
N LYS A 40 0.60 -3.01 11.88
CA LYS A 40 1.65 -3.71 11.13
C LYS A 40 1.14 -4.32 9.82
N LYS A 41 -0.16 -4.37 9.60
CA LYS A 41 -0.75 -4.99 8.41
C LYS A 41 -1.59 -3.96 7.68
N ILE A 42 -1.10 -3.51 6.52
CA ILE A 42 -1.74 -2.45 5.75
C ILE A 42 -1.93 -2.90 4.30
N VAL A 43 -3.14 -2.68 3.77
CA VAL A 43 -3.47 -2.85 2.36
C VAL A 43 -3.75 -1.48 1.77
N LEU A 44 -3.03 -1.11 0.69
CA LEU A 44 -3.31 0.10 -0.07
C LEU A 44 -4.15 -0.26 -1.29
N ASN A 45 -5.36 0.27 -1.37
CA ASN A 45 -6.26 0.03 -2.50
C ASN A 45 -6.08 1.15 -3.53
N PHE A 46 -5.60 0.76 -4.72
CA PHE A 46 -5.27 1.66 -5.83
C PHE A 46 -6.36 1.73 -6.90
N ALA A 47 -7.50 1.08 -6.69
CA ALA A 47 -8.54 1.01 -7.73
C ALA A 47 -8.98 2.38 -8.24
N ASP A 48 -8.88 3.42 -7.40
CA ASP A 48 -9.33 4.77 -7.71
C ASP A 48 -8.16 5.77 -7.80
N VAL A 49 -6.97 5.27 -8.15
CA VAL A 49 -5.77 6.10 -8.37
C VAL A 49 -5.50 6.16 -9.88
N PRO A 50 -5.86 7.27 -10.56
CA PRO A 50 -5.71 7.36 -12.01
C PRO A 50 -4.29 7.65 -12.46
N TYR A 51 -3.43 8.13 -11.55
CA TYR A 51 -2.10 8.59 -11.93
C TYR A 51 -1.12 8.49 -10.76
N MET A 52 0.13 8.13 -11.09
CA MET A 52 1.24 8.12 -10.15
C MET A 52 2.51 8.57 -10.88
N ASP A 53 3.25 9.52 -10.31
CA ASP A 53 4.56 9.91 -10.84
C ASP A 53 5.69 9.28 -10.01
N SER A 54 6.94 9.65 -10.33
CA SER A 54 8.11 9.10 -9.64
C SER A 54 8.16 9.49 -8.16
N VAL A 55 7.60 10.62 -7.78
CA VAL A 55 7.54 11.05 -6.38
C VAL A 55 6.50 10.19 -5.64
N GLY A 56 5.37 9.93 -6.27
CA GLY A 56 4.36 9.02 -5.71
C GLY A 56 4.89 7.61 -5.57
N LEU A 57 5.62 7.11 -6.56
CA LEU A 57 6.26 5.81 -6.49
C LEU A 57 7.25 5.73 -5.32
N ASN A 58 8.02 6.79 -5.11
CA ASN A 58 8.97 6.86 -3.99
C ASN A 58 8.24 6.84 -2.64
N ALA A 59 7.09 7.52 -2.53
CA ALA A 59 6.28 7.48 -1.32
C ALA A 59 5.82 6.05 -1.01
N LEU A 60 5.46 5.29 -2.04
CA LEU A 60 5.07 3.88 -1.89
C LEU A 60 6.23 3.02 -1.39
N VAL A 61 7.42 3.21 -1.94
CA VAL A 61 8.63 2.50 -1.51
C VAL A 61 8.95 2.82 -0.04
N ARG A 62 8.83 4.09 0.34
CA ARG A 62 9.06 4.52 1.73
C ARG A 62 8.06 3.88 2.70
N ALA A 63 6.79 3.79 2.31
CA ALA A 63 5.77 3.14 3.13
C ALA A 63 6.15 1.67 3.38
N HIS A 64 6.60 0.97 2.34
CA HIS A 64 7.05 -0.40 2.44
C HIS A 64 8.23 -0.53 3.44
N LEU A 65 9.21 0.36 3.33
CA LEU A 65 10.38 0.34 4.22
C LEU A 65 10.00 0.68 5.67
N THR A 66 9.12 1.65 5.87
CA THR A 66 8.66 2.05 7.20
C THR A 66 7.98 0.89 7.92
N LEU A 67 7.09 0.18 7.24
CA LEU A 67 6.45 -1.00 7.81
C LEU A 67 7.43 -2.13 8.05
N GLY A 68 8.37 -2.34 7.14
CA GLY A 68 9.38 -3.38 7.29
C GLY A 68 10.23 -3.21 8.54
N ARG A 69 10.50 -1.98 8.94
CA ARG A 69 11.31 -1.68 10.15
C ARG A 69 10.65 -2.12 11.45
N VAL A 70 9.33 -2.20 11.47
CA VAL A 70 8.57 -2.65 12.64
C VAL A 70 8.06 -4.07 12.51
N GLY A 71 8.55 -4.81 11.52
CA GLY A 71 8.10 -6.18 11.26
C GLY A 71 6.73 -6.26 10.62
N GLY A 72 6.26 -5.17 10.02
CA GLY A 72 4.98 -5.11 9.33
C GLY A 72 5.08 -5.42 7.86
N HIS A 73 3.93 -5.50 7.21
CA HIS A 73 3.82 -5.82 5.79
C HIS A 73 2.84 -4.89 5.10
N LEU A 74 3.20 -4.47 3.89
CA LEU A 74 2.37 -3.66 3.02
C LEU A 74 1.95 -4.50 1.80
N LYS A 75 0.65 -4.54 1.53
CA LYS A 75 0.10 -5.21 0.35
C LYS A 75 -0.59 -4.17 -0.53
N LEU A 76 -0.59 -4.41 -1.84
CA LEU A 76 -1.27 -3.54 -2.81
C LEU A 76 -2.50 -4.25 -3.36
N LEU A 77 -3.58 -3.52 -3.51
CA LEU A 77 -4.86 -4.05 -4.00
C LEU A 77 -5.35 -3.22 -5.18
N GLY A 78 -5.84 -3.90 -6.22
CA GLY A 78 -6.51 -3.24 -7.31
C GLY A 78 -5.65 -2.30 -8.13
N VAL A 79 -4.37 -2.62 -8.30
CA VAL A 79 -3.44 -1.77 -9.05
C VAL A 79 -3.87 -1.71 -10.52
N PRO A 80 -4.19 -0.51 -11.06
CA PRO A 80 -4.56 -0.38 -12.47
C PRO A 80 -3.42 -0.77 -13.39
N ARG A 81 -3.75 -1.17 -14.62
CA ARG A 81 -2.77 -1.68 -15.58
C ARG A 81 -1.60 -0.72 -15.80
N HIS A 82 -1.87 0.57 -15.93
CA HIS A 82 -0.80 1.54 -16.18
C HIS A 82 0.15 1.71 -14.98
N LEU A 83 -0.35 1.57 -13.75
CA LEU A 83 0.50 1.59 -12.56
C LEU A 83 1.26 0.27 -12.42
N ALA A 84 0.63 -0.85 -12.74
CA ALA A 84 1.29 -2.16 -12.76
C ALA A 84 2.46 -2.14 -13.75
N HIS A 85 2.29 -1.50 -14.90
CA HIS A 85 3.36 -1.34 -15.88
C HIS A 85 4.55 -0.56 -15.31
N ILE A 86 4.29 0.54 -14.58
CA ILE A 86 5.35 1.31 -13.92
C ILE A 86 6.11 0.45 -12.92
N LEU A 87 5.39 -0.33 -12.12
CA LEU A 87 6.01 -1.24 -11.14
C LEU A 87 6.86 -2.30 -11.84
N ASP A 88 6.39 -2.82 -12.96
CA ASP A 88 7.10 -3.84 -13.74
C ASP A 88 8.39 -3.28 -14.35
N VAL A 89 8.31 -2.13 -15.01
CA VAL A 89 9.46 -1.48 -15.66
C VAL A 89 10.55 -1.11 -14.64
N THR A 90 10.15 -0.70 -13.44
CA THR A 90 11.09 -0.34 -12.36
C THR A 90 11.53 -1.54 -11.52
N LYS A 91 11.07 -2.75 -11.86
CA LYS A 91 11.37 -4.00 -11.12
C LYS A 91 10.78 -4.04 -9.70
N LEU A 92 9.85 -3.15 -9.39
CA LEU A 92 9.22 -3.09 -8.07
C LEU A 92 8.11 -4.12 -7.88
N MET A 93 7.67 -4.80 -8.95
CA MET A 93 6.72 -5.92 -8.83
C MET A 93 7.25 -7.05 -7.96
N THR A 94 8.58 -7.19 -7.85
CA THR A 94 9.19 -8.21 -6.98
C THR A 94 9.25 -7.78 -5.52
N VAL A 95 9.08 -6.48 -5.25
CA VAL A 95 9.12 -5.92 -3.90
C VAL A 95 7.74 -5.94 -3.26
N PHE A 96 6.71 -5.64 -4.05
CA PHE A 96 5.34 -5.51 -3.54
C PHE A 96 4.51 -6.74 -3.84
N ASP A 97 3.74 -7.20 -2.84
CA ASP A 97 2.70 -8.20 -3.04
C ASP A 97 1.44 -7.50 -3.56
N VAL A 98 1.01 -7.87 -4.76
CA VAL A 98 -0.12 -7.23 -5.44
C VAL A 98 -1.28 -8.22 -5.55
N TYR A 99 -2.47 -7.77 -5.20
CA TYR A 99 -3.69 -8.58 -5.23
C TYR A 99 -4.80 -7.86 -5.99
N GLU A 100 -5.66 -8.63 -6.65
CA GLU A 100 -6.84 -8.09 -7.32
C GLU A 100 -8.11 -8.22 -6.47
N ASN A 101 -8.08 -9.13 -5.48
CA ASN A 101 -9.21 -9.42 -4.62
C ASN A 101 -8.90 -9.04 -3.18
N GLU A 102 -9.79 -8.27 -2.56
CA GLU A 102 -9.60 -7.76 -1.20
C GLU A 102 -9.48 -8.90 -0.17
N ASP A 103 -10.36 -9.89 -0.25
CA ASP A 103 -10.32 -11.00 0.71
C ASP A 103 -9.02 -11.79 0.61
N THR A 104 -8.52 -12.00 -0.60
CA THR A 104 -7.24 -12.66 -0.82
C THR A 104 -6.08 -11.86 -0.23
N ALA A 105 -6.11 -10.54 -0.40
CA ALA A 105 -5.10 -9.65 0.18
C ALA A 105 -5.09 -9.74 1.71
N ILE A 106 -6.26 -9.70 2.33
CA ILE A 106 -6.41 -9.79 3.78
C ILE A 106 -5.94 -11.17 4.28
N GLN A 107 -6.35 -12.24 3.63
CA GLN A 107 -5.98 -13.60 4.02
C GLN A 107 -4.48 -13.88 3.85
N SER A 108 -3.80 -13.17 2.97
CA SER A 108 -2.37 -13.37 2.72
C SER A 108 -1.51 -13.03 3.95
N PHE A 109 -1.97 -12.17 4.83
CA PHE A 109 -1.28 -11.89 6.09
C PHE A 109 -1.28 -13.08 7.03
N ASP A 110 -2.39 -13.83 7.07
CA ASP A 110 -2.49 -15.02 7.89
C ASP A 110 -1.53 -16.12 7.42
N ARG A 111 -1.39 -16.29 6.10
CA ARG A 111 -0.44 -17.24 5.53
C ARG A 111 0.99 -16.89 5.90
N ALA A 112 1.34 -15.61 5.86
CA ALA A 112 2.68 -15.13 6.22
C ALA A 112 2.98 -15.41 7.70
N SER A 113 1.99 -15.32 8.57
CA SER A 113 2.19 -15.54 10.00
C SER A 113 2.24 -17.01 10.40
N LYS A 114 1.92 -17.94 9.51
CA LYS A 114 1.93 -19.38 9.77
C LYS A 114 3.22 -20.07 9.39
N VAL A 115 4.15 -19.36 8.83
CA VAL A 115 5.42 -19.93 8.37
C VAL A 115 6.42 -20.14 9.50
#